data_343b54f28e81a9a47a3b1fea7e8dad98
#
_entry.id   343b54f28e81a9a47a3b1fea7e8dad98
#
_cell.length_a   1.000
_cell.length_b   1.000
_cell.length_c   1.000
_cell.angle_alpha   90.00
_cell.angle_beta   90.00
_cell.angle_gamma   90.00
#
_symmetry.space_group_name_H-M   'P 1'
#
loop_
_entity.id
_entity.type
_entity.pdbx_description
1 polymer ?
#
loop_
_entity_poly.entity_id
_entity_poly.type
_entity_poly.pdbx_seq_one_letter_code
_entity_poly.pdbx_strand_id
1 'polypeptide(L)'
;MQETLTIKVHYLSDKIQPLEYIDGKSDWIDLRAAEDVALKAGDFKLIPLGIAMQLPKGYEAHIIPRSSTFKNFGVIQANHMGMVDESYCGDNDQWFFPAIALRDTTIKAGDRICQFRIEKHQPQLFFESVDTLGNADRGGIGSTGRR
;
A
#
# COMPACT_ATOMS: atom_id res chain seq x y z
N MET A 1 5.41 -8.67 -25.90
CA MET A 1 4.13 -9.17 -25.38
C MET A 1 4.12 -9.01 -23.87
N GLN A 2 3.04 -8.46 -23.33
CA GLN A 2 2.92 -8.22 -21.89
C GLN A 2 2.53 -9.52 -21.18
N GLU A 3 3.22 -9.79 -20.08
CA GLU A 3 2.90 -10.93 -19.23
C GLU A 3 1.59 -10.68 -18.48
N THR A 4 0.77 -11.72 -18.35
CA THR A 4 -0.45 -11.66 -17.53
C THR A 4 -0.31 -12.63 -16.37
N LEU A 5 -0.50 -12.11 -15.16
CA LEU A 5 -0.48 -12.91 -13.94
C LEU A 5 -1.88 -12.95 -13.35
N THR A 6 -2.21 -14.07 -12.72
CA THR A 6 -3.49 -14.22 -12.04
C THR A 6 -3.32 -14.01 -10.54
N ILE A 7 -4.15 -13.14 -9.97
CA ILE A 7 -4.25 -12.95 -8.53
C ILE A 7 -5.62 -13.48 -8.10
N LYS A 8 -5.63 -14.39 -7.12
CA LYS A 8 -6.88 -14.85 -6.54
C LYS A 8 -7.30 -13.88 -5.45
N VAL A 9 -8.52 -13.38 -5.54
CA VAL A 9 -9.06 -12.41 -4.59
C VAL A 9 -10.28 -12.98 -3.91
N HIS A 10 -10.27 -12.96 -2.58
CA HIS A 10 -11.41 -13.30 -1.76
C HIS A 10 -12.02 -12.00 -1.24
N TYR A 11 -13.25 -11.70 -1.66
CA TYR A 11 -13.94 -10.48 -1.24
C TYR A 11 -14.65 -10.73 0.09
N LEU A 12 -14.30 -9.94 1.11
CA LEU A 12 -14.82 -10.05 2.46
C LEU A 12 -15.98 -9.09 2.73
N SER A 13 -16.31 -8.25 1.75
CA SER A 13 -17.37 -7.26 1.86
C SER A 13 -18.14 -7.18 0.55
N ASP A 14 -19.47 -7.03 0.64
CA ASP A 14 -20.33 -6.76 -0.52
C ASP A 14 -20.48 -5.26 -0.79
N LYS A 15 -19.82 -4.42 0.01
CA LYS A 15 -19.91 -2.95 -0.10
C LYS A 15 -18.83 -2.37 -0.98
N ILE A 16 -17.92 -3.18 -1.48
CA ILE A 16 -16.88 -2.74 -2.39
C ILE A 16 -17.10 -3.35 -3.78
N GLN A 17 -16.67 -2.63 -4.81
CA GLN A 17 -16.73 -3.15 -6.17
C GLN A 17 -15.54 -4.08 -6.43
N PRO A 18 -15.66 -5.04 -7.36
CA PRO A 18 -14.52 -5.86 -7.76
C PRO A 18 -13.35 -4.99 -8.21
N LEU A 19 -12.14 -5.48 -7.94
CA LEU A 19 -10.91 -4.78 -8.35
C LEU A 19 -10.83 -4.70 -9.87
N GLU A 20 -10.43 -3.55 -10.38
CA GLU A 20 -10.32 -3.32 -11.82
C GLU A 20 -9.30 -2.23 -12.12
N TYR A 21 -8.77 -2.26 -13.34
CA TYR A 21 -7.98 -1.15 -13.85
C TYR A 21 -8.88 0.03 -14.19
N ILE A 22 -8.32 1.23 -14.08
CA ILE A 22 -8.95 2.42 -14.66
C ILE A 22 -8.36 2.56 -16.06
N ASP A 23 -9.16 2.24 -17.07
CA ASP A 23 -8.72 2.18 -18.46
C ASP A 23 -7.95 3.43 -18.89
N GLY A 24 -6.72 3.20 -19.40
CA GLY A 24 -5.88 4.26 -19.94
C GLY A 24 -5.43 5.29 -18.93
N LYS A 25 -5.63 5.03 -17.63
CA LYS A 25 -5.37 6.04 -16.59
C LYS A 25 -4.25 5.65 -15.65
N SER A 26 -4.21 4.41 -15.20
CA SER A 26 -3.29 4.05 -14.12
C SER A 26 -2.89 2.58 -14.19
N ASP A 27 -1.63 2.32 -13.89
CA ASP A 27 -1.10 0.98 -13.66
C ASP A 27 -1.46 0.47 -12.26
N TRP A 28 -1.62 1.39 -11.31
CA TRP A 28 -2.01 1.06 -9.95
C TRP A 28 -3.51 0.80 -9.88
N ILE A 29 -3.91 -0.08 -8.98
CA ILE A 29 -5.30 -0.50 -8.82
C ILE A 29 -5.85 0.09 -7.54
N ASP A 30 -6.99 0.79 -7.63
CA ASP A 30 -7.63 1.43 -6.48
C ASP A 30 -8.20 0.39 -5.52
N LEU A 31 -8.05 0.68 -4.23
CA LEU A 31 -8.65 -0.07 -3.14
C LEU A 31 -9.67 0.81 -2.40
N ARG A 32 -10.71 0.16 -1.90
CA ARG A 32 -11.85 0.86 -1.31
C ARG A 32 -12.02 0.53 0.16
N ALA A 33 -12.50 1.50 0.93
CA ALA A 33 -12.90 1.23 2.31
C ALA A 33 -14.07 0.25 2.30
N ALA A 34 -14.01 -0.75 3.18
CA ALA A 34 -15.06 -1.78 3.26
C ALA A 34 -16.18 -1.40 4.21
N GLU A 35 -16.00 -0.33 4.98
CA GLU A 35 -17.02 0.12 5.94
C GLU A 35 -16.99 1.65 6.07
N ASP A 36 -18.07 2.19 6.63
CA ASP A 36 -18.12 3.60 6.98
C ASP A 36 -17.21 3.86 8.17
N VAL A 37 -16.42 4.95 8.11
CA VAL A 37 -15.48 5.33 9.17
C VAL A 37 -15.64 6.81 9.46
N ALA A 38 -15.80 7.16 10.73
CA ALA A 38 -15.78 8.55 11.19
C ALA A 38 -14.55 8.73 12.08
N LEU A 39 -13.71 9.71 11.77
CA LEU A 39 -12.48 9.97 12.49
C LEU A 39 -12.44 11.43 12.93
N LYS A 40 -11.92 11.67 14.13
CA LYS A 40 -11.58 12.99 14.61
C LYS A 40 -10.10 13.25 14.36
N ALA A 41 -9.73 14.51 14.24
CA ALA A 41 -8.32 14.90 14.09
C ALA A 41 -7.48 14.20 15.16
N GLY A 42 -6.41 13.52 14.73
CA GLY A 42 -5.51 12.77 15.62
C GLY A 42 -5.87 11.30 15.79
N ASP A 43 -7.04 10.86 15.35
CA ASP A 43 -7.43 9.45 15.46
C ASP A 43 -6.63 8.57 14.52
N PHE A 44 -6.36 7.34 15.00
CA PHE A 44 -5.78 6.26 14.20
C PHE A 44 -6.81 5.16 14.02
N LYS A 45 -6.88 4.61 12.80
CA LYS A 45 -7.77 3.48 12.50
C LYS A 45 -7.15 2.60 11.43
N LEU A 46 -7.21 1.29 11.64
CA LEU A 46 -6.96 0.32 10.56
C LEU A 46 -8.26 0.19 9.78
N ILE A 47 -8.32 0.81 8.62
CA ILE A 47 -9.52 0.79 7.78
C ILE A 47 -9.50 -0.50 6.96
N PRO A 48 -10.51 -1.38 7.10
CA PRO A 48 -10.53 -2.62 6.33
C PRO A 48 -10.79 -2.33 4.86
N LEU A 49 -10.09 -3.05 4.00
CA LEU A 49 -10.23 -2.90 2.54
C LEU A 49 -11.10 -3.98 1.93
N GLY A 50 -11.58 -4.94 2.73
CA GLY A 50 -12.57 -5.94 2.32
C GLY A 50 -12.05 -7.01 1.39
N ILE A 51 -10.74 -7.22 1.34
CA ILE A 51 -10.13 -8.20 0.45
C ILE A 51 -9.04 -8.99 1.17
N ALA A 52 -8.88 -10.24 0.74
CA ALA A 52 -7.73 -11.07 1.02
C ALA A 52 -7.26 -11.63 -0.32
N MET A 53 -5.95 -11.76 -0.52
CA MET A 53 -5.42 -12.15 -1.82
C MET A 53 -4.35 -13.21 -1.71
N GLN A 54 -4.28 -14.05 -2.74
CA GLN A 54 -3.13 -14.90 -2.98
C GLN A 54 -2.34 -14.30 -4.14
N LEU A 55 -1.20 -13.68 -3.82
CA LEU A 55 -0.32 -13.09 -4.82
C LEU A 55 0.39 -14.17 -5.62
N PRO A 56 0.82 -13.87 -6.85
CA PRO A 56 1.66 -14.80 -7.60
C PRO A 56 2.96 -15.07 -6.83
N LYS A 57 3.46 -16.29 -6.93
CA LYS A 57 4.71 -16.67 -6.27
C LYS A 57 5.85 -15.75 -6.72
N GLY A 58 6.65 -15.27 -5.77
CA GLY A 58 7.77 -14.38 -6.04
C GLY A 58 7.40 -12.91 -6.13
N TYR A 59 6.18 -12.54 -5.72
CA TYR A 59 5.70 -11.16 -5.76
C TYR A 59 5.24 -10.71 -4.38
N GLU A 60 5.29 -9.42 -4.18
CA GLU A 60 4.74 -8.74 -3.01
C GLU A 60 3.86 -7.60 -3.47
N ALA A 61 2.95 -7.14 -2.63
CA ALA A 61 2.11 -5.99 -2.95
C ALA A 61 2.55 -4.77 -2.14
N HIS A 62 2.46 -3.61 -2.77
CA HIS A 62 2.73 -2.33 -2.13
C HIS A 62 1.46 -1.50 -2.16
N ILE A 63 1.07 -0.97 -0.99
CA ILE A 63 -0.14 -0.16 -0.83
C ILE A 63 0.28 1.25 -0.46
N ILE A 64 -0.16 2.24 -1.24
CA ILE A 64 0.10 3.64 -0.98
C ILE A 64 -1.20 4.45 -1.11
N PRO A 65 -1.24 5.69 -0.59
CA PRO A 65 -2.39 6.56 -0.81
C PRO A 65 -2.55 6.91 -2.29
N ARG A 66 -3.76 7.27 -2.68
CA ARG A 66 -4.00 7.90 -3.98
C ARG A 66 -3.57 9.38 -3.89
N SER A 67 -3.34 10.01 -5.04
CA SER A 67 -2.98 11.42 -5.08
C SER A 67 -4.03 12.31 -4.41
N SER A 68 -5.28 11.87 -4.38
CA SER A 68 -6.40 12.63 -3.81
C SER A 68 -6.78 12.21 -2.39
N THR A 69 -6.10 11.22 -1.81
CA THR A 69 -6.49 10.67 -0.51
C THR A 69 -6.49 11.75 0.58
N PHE A 70 -5.41 12.49 0.70
CA PHE A 70 -5.33 13.53 1.72
C PHE A 70 -6.30 14.68 1.45
N LYS A 71 -6.37 15.10 0.20
CA LYS A 71 -7.28 16.19 -0.20
C LYS A 71 -8.73 15.87 0.14
N ASN A 72 -9.17 14.66 -0.21
CA ASN A 72 -10.57 14.26 -0.06
C ASN A 72 -10.92 13.89 1.38
N PHE A 73 -10.01 13.23 2.08
CA PHE A 73 -10.32 12.61 3.38
C PHE A 73 -9.51 13.14 4.55
N GLY A 74 -8.47 13.94 4.30
CA GLY A 74 -7.64 14.48 5.37
C GLY A 74 -6.88 13.42 6.16
N VAL A 75 -6.65 12.26 5.60
CA VAL A 75 -5.92 11.18 6.26
C VAL A 75 -4.58 10.94 5.59
N ILE A 76 -3.60 10.52 6.39
CA ILE A 76 -2.32 10.03 5.88
C ILE A 76 -2.20 8.54 6.23
N GLN A 77 -1.36 7.84 5.49
CA GLN A 77 -1.07 6.44 5.77
C GLN A 77 0.01 6.36 6.85
N ALA A 78 -0.34 5.77 7.98
CA ALA A 78 0.54 5.78 9.17
C ALA A 78 1.85 5.03 8.94
N ASN A 79 1.83 3.98 8.13
CA ASN A 79 3.03 3.19 7.83
C ASN A 79 3.72 3.63 6.55
N HIS A 80 3.33 4.77 5.96
CA HIS A 80 3.91 5.32 4.75
C HIS A 80 3.62 4.46 3.51
N MET A 81 4.00 3.20 3.50
CA MET A 81 3.70 2.23 2.44
C MET A 81 3.38 0.89 3.07
N GLY A 82 2.23 0.32 2.70
CA GLY A 82 1.87 -1.01 3.14
C GLY A 82 2.60 -2.07 2.34
N MET A 83 3.08 -3.09 3.03
CA MET A 83 3.78 -4.21 2.39
C MET A 83 3.01 -5.48 2.68
N VAL A 84 2.61 -6.19 1.63
CA VAL A 84 1.91 -7.46 1.76
C VAL A 84 2.79 -8.54 1.15
N ASP A 85 3.25 -9.45 2.02
CA ASP A 85 4.06 -10.59 1.57
C ASP A 85 3.18 -11.67 0.95
N GLU A 86 3.75 -12.47 0.06
CA GLU A 86 3.00 -13.55 -0.57
C GLU A 86 2.50 -14.60 0.45
N SER A 87 3.12 -14.70 1.61
CA SER A 87 2.70 -15.61 2.67
C SER A 87 1.40 -15.16 3.36
N TYR A 88 1.00 -13.90 3.20
CA TYR A 88 -0.22 -13.35 3.78
C TYR A 88 -1.39 -13.62 2.83
N CYS A 89 -1.79 -14.90 2.74
CA CYS A 89 -2.68 -15.38 1.70
C CYS A 89 -3.85 -16.23 2.22
N GLY A 90 -4.18 -16.14 3.51
CA GLY A 90 -5.32 -16.86 4.08
C GLY A 90 -6.63 -16.15 3.79
N ASP A 91 -7.73 -16.88 3.92
CA ASP A 91 -9.08 -16.33 3.67
C ASP A 91 -9.43 -15.17 4.58
N ASN A 92 -8.85 -15.13 5.79
CA ASN A 92 -9.09 -14.09 6.77
C ASN A 92 -7.92 -13.11 6.91
N ASP A 93 -6.94 -13.21 6.02
CA ASP A 93 -5.80 -12.28 5.99
C ASP A 93 -6.22 -11.03 5.22
N GLN A 94 -7.07 -10.24 5.85
CA GLN A 94 -7.64 -9.05 5.25
C GLN A 94 -6.59 -7.94 5.14
N TRP A 95 -6.66 -7.18 4.04
CA TRP A 95 -5.85 -6.00 3.83
C TRP A 95 -6.46 -4.79 4.53
N PHE A 96 -5.61 -3.90 5.04
CA PHE A 96 -6.03 -2.70 5.77
C PHE A 96 -5.26 -1.48 5.28
N PHE A 97 -5.87 -0.32 5.47
CA PHE A 97 -5.23 0.97 5.29
C PHE A 97 -5.10 1.61 6.68
N PRO A 98 -3.88 1.71 7.25
CA PRO A 98 -3.69 2.36 8.55
C PRO A 98 -3.72 3.87 8.38
N ALA A 99 -4.79 4.50 8.86
CA ALA A 99 -5.04 5.92 8.65
C ALA A 99 -4.84 6.73 9.94
N ILE A 100 -4.16 7.88 9.81
CA ILE A 100 -4.16 8.92 10.83
C ILE A 100 -4.90 10.11 10.25
N ALA A 101 -5.93 10.58 10.95
CA ALA A 101 -6.71 11.73 10.52
C ALA A 101 -6.04 13.02 10.99
N LEU A 102 -5.84 13.97 10.08
CA LEU A 102 -5.31 15.29 10.41
C LEU A 102 -6.41 16.33 10.55
N ARG A 103 -7.65 15.94 10.27
CA ARG A 103 -8.85 16.73 10.52
C ARG A 103 -10.01 15.78 10.74
N ASP A 104 -11.12 16.29 11.28
CA ASP A 104 -12.34 15.51 11.38
C ASP A 104 -12.79 15.12 9.99
N THR A 105 -13.14 13.86 9.79
CA THR A 105 -13.45 13.34 8.46
C THR A 105 -14.37 12.12 8.53
N THR A 106 -15.04 11.87 7.42
CA THR A 106 -15.87 10.69 7.24
C THR A 106 -15.50 10.01 5.92
N ILE A 107 -15.31 8.71 5.96
CA ILE A 107 -15.05 7.88 4.80
C ILE A 107 -16.21 6.91 4.69
N LYS A 108 -16.79 6.78 3.50
CA LYS A 108 -17.92 5.89 3.28
C LYS A 108 -17.46 4.58 2.67
N ALA A 109 -18.13 3.49 3.04
CA ALA A 109 -17.88 2.21 2.40
C ALA A 109 -17.97 2.35 0.88
N GLY A 110 -17.00 1.82 0.16
CA GLY A 110 -16.91 1.96 -1.28
C GLY A 110 -16.05 3.13 -1.75
N ASP A 111 -15.69 4.06 -0.87
CA ASP A 111 -14.78 5.15 -1.23
C ASP A 111 -13.39 4.60 -1.55
N ARG A 112 -12.78 5.12 -2.62
CA ARG A 112 -11.42 4.77 -3.01
C ARG A 112 -10.44 5.55 -2.16
N ILE A 113 -9.73 4.87 -1.27
CA ILE A 113 -8.86 5.52 -0.27
C ILE A 113 -7.37 5.26 -0.48
N CYS A 114 -7.01 4.25 -1.23
CA CYS A 114 -5.62 3.93 -1.50
C CYS A 114 -5.52 3.13 -2.79
N GLN A 115 -4.33 2.66 -3.11
CA GLN A 115 -4.08 1.91 -4.33
C GLN A 115 -2.93 0.94 -4.11
N PHE A 116 -2.84 -0.09 -4.96
CA PHE A 116 -1.75 -1.05 -4.85
C PHE A 116 -1.21 -1.44 -6.21
N ARG A 117 -0.01 -1.98 -6.19
CA ARG A 117 0.58 -2.72 -7.29
C ARG A 117 1.43 -3.83 -6.73
N ILE A 118 1.81 -4.79 -7.57
CA ILE A 118 2.71 -5.86 -7.15
C ILE A 118 4.10 -5.63 -7.74
N GLU A 119 5.11 -6.12 -7.00
CA GLU A 119 6.51 -6.03 -7.41
C GLU A 119 7.17 -7.39 -7.20
N LYS A 120 8.13 -7.72 -8.03
CA LYS A 120 8.92 -8.93 -7.83
C LYS A 120 9.75 -8.80 -6.54
N HIS A 121 9.91 -9.92 -5.84
CA HIS A 121 10.86 -9.97 -4.74
C HIS A 121 12.26 -9.63 -5.24
N GLN A 122 13.04 -8.95 -4.40
CA GLN A 122 14.45 -8.70 -4.72
C GLN A 122 15.21 -10.02 -4.72
N PRO A 123 16.39 -10.06 -5.37
CA PRO A 123 17.25 -11.25 -5.29
C PRO A 123 17.59 -11.57 -3.84
N GLN A 124 17.87 -12.84 -3.58
CA GLN A 124 18.34 -13.25 -2.25
C GLN A 124 19.69 -12.59 -1.98
N LEU A 125 19.81 -11.95 -0.81
CA LEU A 125 21.01 -11.21 -0.44
C LEU A 125 21.82 -12.02 0.57
N PHE A 126 23.15 -11.88 0.45
CA PHE A 126 24.09 -12.41 1.44
C PHE A 126 24.87 -11.22 1.97
N PHE A 127 24.94 -11.08 3.29
CA PHE A 127 25.61 -9.96 3.94
C PHE A 127 26.98 -10.40 4.44
N GLU A 128 28.02 -9.87 3.81
CA GLU A 128 29.39 -10.15 4.21
C GLU A 128 29.90 -9.01 5.08
N SER A 129 30.28 -9.32 6.31
CA SER A 129 30.85 -8.33 7.22
C SER A 129 32.31 -8.07 6.84
N VAL A 130 32.67 -6.82 6.69
CA VAL A 130 34.03 -6.42 6.32
C VAL A 130 34.50 -5.32 7.25
N ASP A 131 35.83 -5.23 7.47
CA ASP A 131 36.40 -4.19 8.31
C ASP A 131 36.40 -2.83 7.62
N THR A 132 36.47 -2.80 6.32
CA THR A 132 36.43 -1.60 5.51
C THR A 132 35.82 -1.91 4.16
N LEU A 133 35.08 -0.96 3.60
CA LEU A 133 34.55 -1.08 2.23
C LEU A 133 35.62 -0.71 1.18
N GLY A 134 36.71 -0.07 1.59
CA GLY A 134 37.82 0.27 0.70
C GLY A 134 37.54 1.40 -0.29
N ASN A 135 36.45 2.15 -0.07
CA ASN A 135 36.06 3.23 -0.97
C ASN A 135 36.15 4.58 -0.24
N ALA A 136 36.37 5.64 -1.00
CA ALA A 136 36.28 6.98 -0.46
C ALA A 136 34.85 7.34 -0.12
N ASP A 137 34.63 8.07 0.97
CA ASP A 137 33.31 8.55 1.34
C ASP A 137 32.80 9.53 0.29
N ARG A 138 31.55 9.32 -0.14
CA ARG A 138 30.89 10.25 -1.05
C ARG A 138 30.26 11.42 -0.29
N GLY A 139 29.83 11.17 0.95
CA GLY A 139 29.01 12.10 1.70
C GLY A 139 27.54 12.00 1.31
N GLY A 140 26.70 12.55 2.13
CA GLY A 140 25.24 12.56 1.93
C GLY A 140 24.64 13.61 2.83
N ILE A 141 23.38 13.50 3.10
CA ILE A 141 22.56 14.37 3.96
C ILE A 141 23.22 15.72 4.29
N GLY A 142 23.07 16.70 3.38
CA GLY A 142 23.63 18.04 3.59
C GLY A 142 25.06 18.20 3.16
N SER A 143 25.72 17.17 2.57
CA SER A 143 27.12 17.26 2.15
C SER A 143 27.33 18.28 1.04
N THR A 144 26.31 18.56 0.22
CA THR A 144 26.36 19.58 -0.83
C THR A 144 25.96 20.96 -0.34
N GLY A 145 25.64 21.10 0.95
CA GLY A 145 25.23 22.33 1.56
C GLY A 145 23.76 22.62 1.41
N ARG A 146 23.32 23.71 2.05
CA ARG A 146 21.91 24.10 2.07
C ARG A 146 21.55 25.05 0.94
N ARG A 147 22.56 25.71 0.35
CA ARG A 147 22.37 26.72 -0.71
C ARG A 147 23.27 26.44 -1.90
#